data_5ea99dbed13852652a7ac13f63d7770e
#
_entry.id   5ea99dbed13852652a7ac13f63d7770e
#
_cell.length_a   1.000
_cell.length_b   1.000
_cell.length_c   1.000
_cell.angle_alpha   90.00
_cell.angle_beta   90.00
_cell.angle_gamma   90.00
#
_symmetry.space_group_name_H-M   'P 1'
#
loop_
_entity.id
_entity.type
_entity.pdbx_description
1 polymer ?
#
loop_
_entity_poly.entity_id
_entity_poly.type
_entity_poly.pdbx_seq_one_letter_code
_entity_poly.pdbx_strand_id
1 'polypeptide(L)'
;DDAIDLLKEACGGSLYSVRRELEKLAAYVSPGQVVTAADAATLRGMEPGASVFDLTLAIGTKSRGRALAILARNLEAGEAPLRILGSLAWQYRRLWKVKEVVRQGGREGEAARTLRMDPHKVGAFLDQFPDAHLQEALQLFLDADARLKGGSGGRPARVLEDVLLRLCNRAQGQSHPPTPPSRRTEAPKPVKARTISNVRTITRRK
;
A
#
# COMPACT_ATOMS: atom_id res chain seq x y z
N ASP A 1 2.47 -4.45 27.10
CA ASP A 1 1.95 -4.88 25.81
C ASP A 1 2.64 -4.26 24.60
N ASP A 2 3.73 -3.53 24.81
CA ASP A 2 4.47 -2.85 23.73
C ASP A 2 5.06 -3.83 22.71
N ALA A 3 5.47 -5.04 23.13
CA ALA A 3 5.96 -6.08 22.24
C ALA A 3 4.88 -6.57 21.26
N ILE A 4 3.65 -6.77 21.74
CA ILE A 4 2.50 -7.20 20.91
C ILE A 4 2.17 -6.13 19.88
N ASP A 5 2.20 -4.88 20.26
CA ASP A 5 1.90 -3.77 19.36
C ASP A 5 3.00 -3.59 18.31
N LEU A 6 4.27 -3.81 18.68
CA LEU A 6 5.38 -3.87 17.73
C LEU A 6 5.21 -5.00 16.70
N LEU A 7 4.78 -6.18 17.17
CA LEU A 7 4.50 -7.32 16.28
C LEU A 7 3.34 -7.04 15.33
N LYS A 8 2.23 -6.49 15.81
CA LYS A 8 1.09 -6.11 14.97
C LYS A 8 1.49 -5.14 13.87
N GLU A 9 2.32 -4.15 14.23
CA GLU A 9 2.83 -3.17 13.28
C GLU A 9 3.76 -3.82 12.23
N ALA A 10 4.63 -4.73 12.67
CA ALA A 10 5.53 -5.46 11.78
C ALA A 10 4.81 -6.34 10.77
N CYS A 11 3.71 -6.97 11.21
CA CYS A 11 3.04 -8.02 10.45
C CYS A 11 1.95 -7.49 9.52
N GLY A 12 1.59 -6.21 9.60
CA GLY A 12 0.59 -5.59 8.72
C GLY A 12 -0.78 -6.30 8.72
N GLY A 13 -1.12 -7.02 9.80
CA GLY A 13 -2.37 -7.79 9.94
C GLY A 13 -2.34 -9.18 9.30
N SER A 14 -1.24 -9.64 8.74
CA SER A 14 -1.08 -10.99 8.20
C SER A 14 -0.82 -11.99 9.33
N LEU A 15 -1.74 -12.93 9.57
CA LEU A 15 -1.57 -14.00 10.56
C LEU A 15 -0.34 -14.90 10.26
N TYR A 16 -0.03 -15.11 9.00
CA TYR A 16 1.17 -15.85 8.60
C TYR A 16 2.45 -15.12 9.02
N SER A 17 2.50 -13.81 8.82
CA SER A 17 3.63 -12.97 9.26
C SER A 17 3.75 -12.96 10.78
N VAL A 18 2.63 -12.84 11.51
CA VAL A 18 2.60 -12.89 12.97
C VAL A 18 3.18 -14.22 13.46
N ARG A 19 2.73 -15.35 12.90
CA ARG A 19 3.25 -16.67 13.25
C ARG A 19 4.76 -16.76 13.06
N ARG A 20 5.27 -16.34 11.93
CA ARG A 20 6.72 -16.34 11.64
C ARG A 20 7.52 -15.49 12.61
N GLU A 21 7.02 -14.30 12.96
CA GLU A 21 7.71 -13.43 13.93
C GLU A 21 7.66 -14.04 15.34
N LEU A 22 6.54 -14.67 15.72
CA LEU A 22 6.45 -15.40 16.99
C LEU A 22 7.38 -16.62 17.05
N GLU A 23 7.50 -17.39 15.96
CA GLU A 23 8.44 -18.51 15.86
C GLU A 23 9.90 -18.05 16.04
N LYS A 24 10.29 -16.92 15.45
CA LYS A 24 11.63 -16.34 15.66
C LYS A 24 11.84 -15.88 17.09
N LEU A 25 10.84 -15.19 17.69
CA LEU A 25 10.90 -14.76 19.08
C LEU A 25 11.03 -15.94 20.02
N ALA A 26 10.25 -17.00 19.82
CA ALA A 26 10.32 -18.22 20.63
C ALA A 26 11.69 -18.93 20.52
N ALA A 27 12.36 -18.83 19.37
CA ALA A 27 13.70 -19.36 19.18
C ALA A 27 14.82 -18.47 19.79
N TYR A 28 14.55 -17.17 19.96
CA TYR A 28 15.50 -16.20 20.46
C TYR A 28 15.48 -16.09 21.99
N VAL A 29 14.28 -16.12 22.59
CA VAL A 29 14.10 -15.95 24.03
C VAL A 29 14.24 -17.29 24.74
N SER A 30 14.87 -17.31 25.92
CA SER A 30 14.99 -18.54 26.71
C SER A 30 13.61 -19.05 27.17
N PRO A 31 13.42 -20.38 27.28
CA PRO A 31 12.16 -20.96 27.74
C PRO A 31 11.72 -20.37 29.09
N GLY A 32 10.48 -19.87 29.17
CA GLY A 32 9.91 -19.27 30.36
C GLY A 32 10.21 -17.78 30.57
N GLN A 33 10.97 -17.16 29.68
CA GLN A 33 11.24 -15.71 29.73
C GLN A 33 10.12 -14.93 29.04
N VAL A 34 9.75 -13.78 29.59
CA VAL A 34 8.77 -12.89 29.01
C VAL A 34 9.41 -12.13 27.84
N VAL A 35 8.77 -12.15 26.67
CA VAL A 35 9.22 -11.39 25.49
C VAL A 35 9.04 -9.90 25.74
N THR A 36 10.12 -9.14 25.63
CA THR A 36 10.11 -7.70 25.79
C THR A 36 10.01 -6.97 24.43
N ALA A 37 9.68 -5.68 24.47
CA ALA A 37 9.72 -4.83 23.29
C ALA A 37 11.14 -4.74 22.69
N ALA A 38 12.18 -4.83 23.52
CA ALA A 38 13.58 -4.84 23.09
C ALA A 38 13.92 -6.13 22.32
N ASP A 39 13.43 -7.28 22.76
CA ASP A 39 13.62 -8.55 22.04
C ASP A 39 12.92 -8.51 20.68
N ALA A 40 11.70 -8.02 20.64
CA ALA A 40 10.95 -7.85 19.39
C ALA A 40 11.65 -6.87 18.42
N ALA A 41 12.27 -5.80 18.93
CA ALA A 41 13.05 -4.85 18.13
C ALA A 41 14.34 -5.47 17.60
N THR A 42 15.06 -6.24 18.43
CA THR A 42 16.33 -6.90 18.06
C THR A 42 16.13 -7.93 16.96
N LEU A 43 15.10 -8.75 17.04
CA LEU A 43 14.82 -9.79 16.03
C LEU A 43 14.33 -9.26 14.71
N ARG A 44 13.83 -8.03 14.66
CA ARG A 44 13.45 -7.37 13.41
C ARG A 44 14.67 -7.11 12.50
N GLY A 45 15.87 -7.40 12.96
CA GLY A 45 17.11 -7.04 12.21
C GLY A 45 17.14 -5.52 12.00
N MET A 46 16.65 -4.80 12.98
CA MET A 46 16.61 -3.34 12.95
C MET A 46 17.98 -2.76 13.33
N GLU A 47 18.88 -2.77 12.39
CA GLU A 47 19.32 -1.42 11.97
C GLU A 47 18.04 -0.66 11.62
N PRO A 48 17.75 0.50 12.17
CA PRO A 48 16.50 1.17 11.94
C PRO A 48 16.38 1.55 10.45
N GLY A 49 15.90 0.62 9.66
CA GLY A 49 15.26 0.97 8.42
C GLY A 49 14.20 1.98 8.81
N ALA A 50 14.25 3.18 8.23
CA ALA A 50 13.33 4.23 8.61
C ALA A 50 11.92 3.65 8.59
N SER A 51 11.21 3.77 9.71
CA SER A 51 9.95 3.07 9.93
C SER A 51 8.93 3.51 8.86
N VAL A 52 7.92 2.69 8.60
CA VAL A 52 6.78 3.10 7.75
C VAL A 52 6.15 4.39 8.27
N PHE A 53 6.25 4.64 9.58
CA PHE A 53 5.83 5.91 10.17
C PHE A 53 6.67 7.08 9.67
N ASP A 54 8.01 6.95 9.60
CA ASP A 54 8.89 7.99 9.05
C ASP A 54 8.60 8.25 7.57
N LEU A 55 8.31 7.19 6.82
CA LEU A 55 7.90 7.30 5.43
C LEU A 55 6.57 8.04 5.30
N THR A 56 5.58 7.69 6.14
CA THR A 56 4.29 8.37 6.19
C THR A 56 4.44 9.84 6.59
N LEU A 57 5.27 10.13 7.58
CA LEU A 57 5.58 11.51 8.00
C LEU A 57 6.25 12.31 6.86
N ALA A 58 7.19 11.72 6.14
CA ALA A 58 7.84 12.34 5.00
C ALA A 58 6.83 12.64 3.88
N ILE A 59 5.86 11.78 3.65
CA ILE A 59 4.76 12.00 2.69
C ILE A 59 3.85 13.15 3.18
N GLY A 60 3.43 13.13 4.43
CA GLY A 60 2.56 14.17 5.01
C GLY A 60 3.20 15.55 4.96
N THR A 61 4.50 15.64 5.25
CA THR A 61 5.29 16.87 5.15
C THR A 61 5.74 17.20 3.73
N LYS A 62 5.32 16.43 2.72
CA LYS A 62 5.68 16.61 1.30
C LYS A 62 7.18 16.59 1.01
N SER A 63 7.95 15.97 1.87
CA SER A 63 9.40 15.87 1.77
C SER A 63 9.80 14.75 0.82
N ARG A 64 9.64 14.99 -0.50
CA ARG A 64 9.91 13.98 -1.57
C ARG A 64 11.28 13.34 -1.45
N GLY A 65 12.32 14.15 -1.28
CA GLY A 65 13.69 13.63 -1.15
C GLY A 65 13.84 12.70 0.05
N ARG A 66 13.24 13.06 1.20
CA ARG A 66 13.25 12.22 2.40
C ARG A 66 12.47 10.92 2.19
N ALA A 67 11.29 10.99 1.57
CA ALA A 67 10.47 9.82 1.27
C ALA A 67 11.22 8.83 0.36
N LEU A 68 11.85 9.32 -0.72
CA LEU A 68 12.64 8.49 -1.64
C LEU A 68 13.90 7.91 -0.97
N ALA A 69 14.60 8.69 -0.13
CA ALA A 69 15.76 8.20 0.62
C ALA A 69 15.40 7.08 1.60
N ILE A 70 14.24 7.20 2.28
CA ILE A 70 13.71 6.15 3.15
C ILE A 70 13.37 4.89 2.34
N LEU A 71 12.70 5.04 1.19
CA LEU A 71 12.38 3.93 0.32
C LEU A 71 13.65 3.21 -0.16
N ALA A 72 14.64 3.95 -0.64
CA ALA A 72 15.91 3.39 -1.11
C ALA A 72 16.59 2.56 -0.03
N ARG A 73 16.70 3.10 1.19
CA ARG A 73 17.27 2.38 2.35
C ARG A 73 16.53 1.09 2.67
N ASN A 74 15.19 1.11 2.64
CA ASN A 74 14.39 -0.09 2.90
C ASN A 74 14.61 -1.16 1.83
N LEU A 75 14.70 -0.77 0.56
CA LEU A 75 14.97 -1.69 -0.55
C LEU A 75 16.40 -2.24 -0.50
N GLU A 76 17.39 -1.41 -0.16
CA GLU A 76 18.78 -1.81 0.06
C GLU A 76 18.94 -2.78 1.24
N ALA A 77 18.13 -2.59 2.29
CA ALA A 77 18.03 -3.53 3.42
C ALA A 77 17.31 -4.85 3.06
N GLY A 78 16.90 -5.05 1.81
CA GLY A 78 16.24 -6.26 1.33
C GLY A 78 14.75 -6.36 1.61
N GLU A 79 14.11 -5.25 1.98
CA GLU A 79 12.66 -5.22 2.18
C GLU A 79 11.93 -5.49 0.85
N ALA A 80 11.00 -6.46 0.87
CA ALA A 80 10.22 -6.77 -0.31
C ALA A 80 9.29 -5.60 -0.69
N PRO A 81 9.25 -5.15 -1.95
CA PRO A 81 8.40 -4.04 -2.40
C PRO A 81 6.93 -4.17 -2.02
N LEU A 82 6.35 -5.37 -2.14
CA LEU A 82 4.97 -5.65 -1.71
C LEU A 82 4.77 -5.47 -0.19
N ARG A 83 5.80 -5.75 0.61
CA ARG A 83 5.75 -5.55 2.07
C ARG A 83 5.75 -4.07 2.42
N ILE A 84 6.59 -3.27 1.77
CA ILE A 84 6.62 -1.82 1.92
C ILE A 84 5.26 -1.22 1.54
N LEU A 85 4.70 -1.62 0.39
CA LEU A 85 3.38 -1.17 -0.07
C LEU A 85 2.26 -1.56 0.91
N GLY A 86 2.27 -2.82 1.38
CA GLY A 86 1.29 -3.32 2.35
C GLY A 86 1.33 -2.57 3.68
N SER A 87 2.54 -2.25 4.14
CA SER A 87 2.75 -1.47 5.37
C SER A 87 2.26 -0.03 5.23
N LEU A 88 2.49 0.62 4.08
CA LEU A 88 1.93 1.94 3.77
C LEU A 88 0.40 1.89 3.73
N ALA A 89 -0.17 0.93 3.03
CA ALA A 89 -1.64 0.78 2.93
C ALA A 89 -2.28 0.53 4.30
N TRP A 90 -1.61 -0.24 5.18
CA TRP A 90 -2.05 -0.44 6.56
C TRP A 90 -2.01 0.86 7.36
N GLN A 91 -0.92 1.62 7.27
CA GLN A 91 -0.78 2.89 7.97
C GLN A 91 -1.83 3.93 7.51
N TYR A 92 -2.13 3.99 6.23
CA TYR A 92 -3.17 4.89 5.69
C TYR A 92 -4.58 4.48 6.14
N ARG A 93 -4.90 3.18 6.22
CA ARG A 93 -6.16 2.71 6.81
C ARG A 93 -6.25 3.06 8.31
N ARG A 94 -5.13 2.99 9.02
CA ARG A 94 -5.04 3.38 10.43
C ARG A 94 -5.29 4.88 10.60
N LEU A 95 -4.70 5.74 9.75
CA LEU A 95 -5.00 7.17 9.72
C LEU A 95 -6.48 7.44 9.47
N TRP A 96 -7.08 6.73 8.52
CA TRP A 96 -8.51 6.85 8.24
C TRP A 96 -9.36 6.54 9.47
N LYS A 97 -9.09 5.41 10.13
CA LYS A 97 -9.81 5.02 11.35
C LYS A 97 -9.66 6.05 12.46
N VAL A 98 -8.46 6.56 12.67
CA VAL A 98 -8.21 7.58 13.69
C VAL A 98 -8.97 8.87 13.39
N LYS A 99 -8.96 9.33 12.13
CA LYS A 99 -9.75 10.50 11.72
C LYS A 99 -11.24 10.30 11.97
N GLU A 100 -11.76 9.11 11.70
CA GLU A 100 -13.17 8.80 11.94
C GLU A 100 -13.51 8.83 13.44
N VAL A 101 -12.65 8.25 14.30
CA VAL A 101 -12.81 8.32 15.76
C VAL A 101 -12.81 9.77 16.24
N VAL A 102 -11.88 10.60 15.77
CA VAL A 102 -11.81 12.03 16.14
C VAL A 102 -13.06 12.77 15.66
N ARG A 103 -13.54 12.49 14.46
CA ARG A 103 -14.76 13.11 13.90
C ARG A 103 -16.02 12.77 14.72
N GLN A 104 -16.07 11.56 15.26
CA GLN A 104 -17.18 11.10 16.13
C GLN A 104 -17.08 11.61 17.57
N GLY A 105 -16.15 12.51 17.86
CA GLY A 105 -15.94 13.07 19.21
C GLY A 105 -15.10 12.18 20.12
N GLY A 106 -14.38 11.22 19.57
CA GLY A 106 -13.42 10.39 20.30
C GLY A 106 -12.29 11.24 20.93
N ARG A 107 -11.75 10.76 22.04
CA ARG A 107 -10.71 11.50 22.79
C ARG A 107 -9.39 11.52 22.00
N GLU A 108 -8.76 12.69 21.92
CA GLU A 108 -7.41 12.84 21.30
C GLU A 108 -6.38 11.87 21.88
N GLY A 109 -6.49 11.54 23.19
CA GLY A 109 -5.63 10.56 23.84
C GLY A 109 -5.75 9.14 23.27
N GLU A 110 -6.91 8.74 22.76
CA GLU A 110 -7.09 7.45 22.09
C GLU A 110 -6.45 7.47 20.69
N ALA A 111 -6.64 8.54 19.96
CA ALA A 111 -5.98 8.78 18.68
C ALA A 111 -4.46 8.79 18.84
N ALA A 112 -3.94 9.46 19.86
CA ALA A 112 -2.52 9.53 20.20
C ALA A 112 -1.92 8.16 20.50
N ARG A 113 -2.60 7.35 21.31
CA ARG A 113 -2.18 5.97 21.59
C ARG A 113 -2.17 5.13 20.32
N THR A 114 -3.20 5.27 19.49
CA THR A 114 -3.30 4.53 18.24
C THR A 114 -2.19 4.93 17.29
N LEU A 115 -1.84 6.19 17.16
CA LEU A 115 -0.76 6.69 16.30
C LEU A 115 0.62 6.63 16.95
N ARG A 116 0.71 6.33 18.25
CA ARG A 116 1.96 6.34 19.05
C ARG A 116 2.69 7.68 18.96
N MET A 117 1.96 8.74 19.12
CA MET A 117 2.51 10.07 19.07
C MET A 117 1.96 10.94 20.22
N ASP A 118 2.59 12.10 20.41
CA ASP A 118 2.16 13.08 21.38
C ASP A 118 0.71 13.55 21.08
N PRO A 119 -0.22 13.53 22.07
CA PRO A 119 -1.60 13.98 21.86
C PRO A 119 -1.69 15.37 21.24
N HIS A 120 -0.83 16.30 21.66
CA HIS A 120 -0.81 17.67 21.14
C HIS A 120 -0.40 17.78 19.65
N LYS A 121 0.21 16.72 19.10
CA LYS A 121 0.65 16.67 17.69
C LYS A 121 -0.32 15.93 16.78
N VAL A 122 -1.31 15.22 17.35
CA VAL A 122 -2.24 14.39 16.58
C VAL A 122 -3.03 15.22 15.55
N GLY A 123 -3.63 16.33 15.98
CA GLY A 123 -4.41 17.19 15.10
C GLY A 123 -3.59 17.67 13.92
N ALA A 124 -2.45 18.32 14.18
CA ALA A 124 -1.57 18.83 13.13
C ALA A 124 -1.01 17.73 12.21
N PHE A 125 -0.84 16.51 12.72
CA PHE A 125 -0.44 15.36 11.91
C PHE A 125 -1.57 14.89 11.01
N LEU A 126 -2.80 14.76 11.52
CA LEU A 126 -3.96 14.32 10.75
C LEU A 126 -4.36 15.34 9.68
N ASP A 127 -4.13 16.62 9.90
CA ASP A 127 -4.39 17.69 8.94
C ASP A 127 -3.52 17.58 7.67
N GLN A 128 -2.36 16.92 7.77
CA GLN A 128 -1.50 16.64 6.62
C GLN A 128 -2.12 15.63 5.64
N PHE A 129 -3.17 14.91 6.07
CA PHE A 129 -3.82 13.86 5.31
C PHE A 129 -5.33 14.15 5.14
N PRO A 130 -5.74 15.05 4.24
CA PRO A 130 -7.15 15.28 3.93
C PRO A 130 -7.84 13.98 3.50
N ASP A 131 -9.16 13.87 3.72
CA ASP A 131 -9.92 12.65 3.40
C ASP A 131 -9.82 12.27 1.92
N ALA A 132 -9.90 13.24 1.03
CA ALA A 132 -9.70 13.01 -0.40
C ALA A 132 -8.31 12.40 -0.70
N HIS A 133 -7.26 12.88 -0.01
CA HIS A 133 -5.92 12.32 -0.14
C HIS A 133 -5.84 10.85 0.32
N LEU A 134 -6.51 10.52 1.44
CA LEU A 134 -6.56 9.14 1.93
C LEU A 134 -7.30 8.21 0.97
N GLN A 135 -8.43 8.66 0.39
CA GLN A 135 -9.20 7.88 -0.60
C GLN A 135 -8.38 7.60 -1.85
N GLU A 136 -7.77 8.63 -2.41
CA GLU A 136 -6.93 8.51 -3.59
C GLU A 136 -5.68 7.66 -3.36
N ALA A 137 -5.09 7.75 -2.15
CA ALA A 137 -3.94 6.93 -1.78
C ALA A 137 -4.29 5.43 -1.77
N LEU A 138 -5.46 5.05 -1.25
CA LEU A 138 -5.91 3.66 -1.25
C LEU A 138 -6.06 3.12 -2.68
N GLN A 139 -6.62 3.92 -3.60
CA GLN A 139 -6.71 3.55 -5.01
C GLN A 139 -5.32 3.40 -5.64
N LEU A 140 -4.41 4.33 -5.34
CA LEU A 140 -3.04 4.27 -5.83
C LEU A 140 -2.29 3.03 -5.34
N PHE A 141 -2.53 2.61 -4.08
CA PHE A 141 -1.95 1.38 -3.55
C PHE A 141 -2.51 0.13 -4.25
N LEU A 142 -3.80 0.12 -4.59
CA LEU A 142 -4.43 -0.98 -5.32
C LEU A 142 -3.80 -1.14 -6.72
N ASP A 143 -3.63 -0.03 -7.43
CA ASP A 143 -3.01 -0.02 -8.76
C ASP A 143 -1.54 -0.47 -8.69
N ALA A 144 -0.81 -0.01 -7.66
CA ALA A 144 0.57 -0.42 -7.45
C ALA A 144 0.69 -1.92 -7.09
N ASP A 145 -0.23 -2.46 -6.27
CA ASP A 145 -0.27 -3.89 -5.93
C ASP A 145 -0.47 -4.74 -7.18
N ALA A 146 -1.40 -4.36 -8.05
CA ALA A 146 -1.64 -5.04 -9.32
C ALA A 146 -0.39 -5.01 -10.23
N ARG A 147 0.29 -3.87 -10.32
CA ARG A 147 1.54 -3.72 -11.11
C ARG A 147 2.68 -4.56 -10.55
N LEU A 148 2.84 -4.61 -9.23
CA LEU A 148 3.88 -5.39 -8.57
C LEU A 148 3.66 -6.90 -8.69
N LYS A 149 2.39 -7.37 -8.73
CA LYS A 149 2.02 -8.78 -8.88
C LYS A 149 1.95 -9.23 -10.33
N GLY A 150 1.53 -8.35 -11.23
CA GLY A 150 1.30 -8.68 -12.64
C GLY A 150 2.55 -8.67 -13.54
N GLY A 151 3.73 -8.33 -13.01
CA GLY A 151 5.00 -8.34 -13.77
C GLY A 151 5.12 -7.31 -14.91
N SER A 152 4.06 -6.55 -15.21
CA SER A 152 4.03 -5.58 -16.31
C SER A 152 4.49 -4.16 -15.92
N GLY A 153 4.83 -3.96 -14.66
CA GLY A 153 5.08 -2.64 -14.09
C GLY A 153 6.52 -2.11 -14.17
N GLY A 154 7.43 -2.83 -14.79
CA GLY A 154 8.84 -2.47 -14.78
C GLY A 154 9.55 -2.84 -13.47
N ARG A 155 10.64 -2.13 -13.12
CA ARG A 155 11.37 -2.39 -11.88
C ARG A 155 10.49 -2.08 -10.66
N PRO A 156 10.33 -3.01 -9.70
CA PRO A 156 9.47 -2.81 -8.53
C PRO A 156 9.77 -1.53 -7.73
N ALA A 157 11.05 -1.14 -7.64
CA ALA A 157 11.46 0.11 -7.02
C ALA A 157 10.78 1.33 -7.67
N ARG A 158 10.74 1.39 -9.01
CA ARG A 158 10.10 2.49 -9.75
C ARG A 158 8.59 2.58 -9.51
N VAL A 159 7.93 1.44 -9.31
CA VAL A 159 6.50 1.43 -8.98
C VAL A 159 6.27 2.13 -7.64
N LEU A 160 7.11 1.84 -6.63
CA LEU A 160 7.02 2.48 -5.32
C LEU A 160 7.45 3.94 -5.35
N GLU A 161 8.49 4.30 -6.10
CA GLU A 161 8.91 5.68 -6.31
C GLU A 161 7.77 6.52 -6.91
N ASP A 162 7.08 6.01 -7.95
CA ASP A 162 5.91 6.66 -8.56
C ASP A 162 4.78 6.87 -7.55
N VAL A 163 4.49 5.86 -6.72
CA VAL A 163 3.52 5.96 -5.63
C VAL A 163 3.88 7.08 -4.67
N LEU A 164 5.13 7.13 -4.17
CA LEU A 164 5.56 8.14 -3.21
C LEU A 164 5.53 9.54 -3.80
N LEU A 165 5.99 9.70 -5.04
CA LEU A 165 5.96 10.99 -5.72
C LEU A 165 4.53 11.51 -5.90
N ARG A 166 3.59 10.65 -6.27
CA ARG A 166 2.17 11.01 -6.39
C ARG A 166 1.56 11.36 -5.04
N LEU A 167 1.85 10.60 -3.98
CA LEU A 167 1.38 10.90 -2.64
C LEU A 167 1.92 12.25 -2.13
N CYS A 168 3.18 12.57 -2.40
CA CYS A 168 3.76 13.86 -2.03
C CYS A 168 3.22 15.03 -2.88
N ASN A 169 2.80 14.80 -4.14
CA ASN A 169 2.31 15.84 -5.04
C ASN A 169 0.85 16.22 -4.79
N ARG A 170 -0.01 15.25 -4.48
CA ARG A 170 -1.47 15.43 -4.39
C ARG A 170 -1.96 16.24 -3.19
N ALA A 171 -1.08 16.64 -2.31
CA ALA A 171 -1.42 17.56 -1.24
C ALA A 171 -1.65 19.02 -1.70
N GLN A 172 -1.53 19.32 -3.00
CA GLN A 172 -2.00 20.57 -3.62
C GLN A 172 -3.18 20.22 -4.52
N GLY A 173 -4.39 20.58 -4.12
CA GLY A 173 -5.68 20.39 -4.79
C GLY A 173 -5.74 20.51 -6.31
N GLN A 174 -5.03 19.67 -7.03
CA GLN A 174 -5.21 19.48 -8.46
C GLN A 174 -5.96 18.18 -8.68
N SER A 175 -7.26 18.32 -8.91
CA SER A 175 -8.09 17.30 -9.54
C SER A 175 -7.44 16.89 -10.86
N HIS A 176 -6.78 15.75 -10.88
CA HIS A 176 -6.42 15.11 -12.14
C HIS A 176 -7.74 14.63 -12.77
N PRO A 177 -8.05 14.96 -14.04
CA PRO A 177 -9.25 14.45 -14.67
C PRO A 177 -9.19 12.91 -14.65
N PRO A 178 -10.34 12.23 -14.47
CA PRO A 178 -10.37 10.78 -14.48
C PRO A 178 -9.77 10.29 -15.79
N THR A 179 -8.81 9.38 -15.72
CA THR A 179 -8.26 8.68 -16.89
C THR A 179 -9.44 8.11 -17.66
N PRO A 180 -9.62 8.45 -18.96
CA PRO A 180 -10.73 7.90 -19.72
C PRO A 180 -10.64 6.38 -19.69
N PRO A 181 -11.77 5.67 -19.55
CA PRO A 181 -11.77 4.22 -19.56
C PRO A 181 -11.07 3.76 -20.83
N SER A 182 -10.09 2.87 -20.67
CA SER A 182 -9.39 2.24 -21.78
C SER A 182 -10.45 1.79 -22.79
N ARG A 183 -10.36 2.28 -24.03
CA ARG A 183 -11.26 1.87 -25.12
C ARG A 183 -11.33 0.34 -25.09
N ARG A 184 -12.48 -0.18 -24.70
CA ARG A 184 -12.82 -1.57 -25.01
C ARG A 184 -12.56 -1.70 -26.49
N THR A 185 -11.62 -2.54 -26.86
CA THR A 185 -11.48 -3.01 -28.25
C THR A 185 -12.87 -3.51 -28.66
N GLU A 186 -13.53 -2.73 -29.51
CA GLU A 186 -14.78 -3.16 -30.13
C GLU A 186 -14.52 -4.53 -30.77
N ALA A 187 -15.32 -5.51 -30.35
CA ALA A 187 -15.34 -6.80 -31.00
C ALA A 187 -15.59 -6.60 -32.51
N PRO A 188 -14.87 -7.30 -33.38
CA PRO A 188 -15.07 -7.17 -34.83
C PRO A 188 -16.53 -7.49 -35.20
N LYS A 189 -17.19 -6.57 -35.93
CA LYS A 189 -18.55 -6.73 -36.42
C LYS A 189 -18.62 -8.00 -37.27
N PRO A 190 -19.67 -8.82 -37.14
CA PRO A 190 -19.82 -10.02 -37.95
C PRO A 190 -19.87 -9.65 -39.44
N VAL A 191 -18.97 -10.23 -40.18
CA VAL A 191 -18.94 -10.11 -41.67
C VAL A 191 -20.21 -10.76 -42.22
N LYS A 192 -21.05 -9.97 -42.87
CA LYS A 192 -22.23 -10.46 -43.60
C LYS A 192 -21.80 -11.51 -44.63
N ALA A 193 -22.28 -12.74 -44.48
CA ALA A 193 -22.11 -13.80 -45.45
C ALA A 193 -22.67 -13.37 -46.81
N ARG A 194 -21.81 -13.28 -47.80
CA ARG A 194 -22.22 -13.12 -49.20
C ARG A 194 -22.84 -14.43 -49.66
N THR A 195 -24.14 -14.44 -49.88
CA THR A 195 -24.87 -15.52 -50.53
C THR A 195 -24.34 -15.71 -51.96
N ILE A 196 -23.66 -16.82 -52.18
CA ILE A 196 -23.27 -17.23 -53.54
C ILE A 196 -24.41 -18.06 -54.09
N SER A 197 -25.33 -17.40 -54.82
CA SER A 197 -26.32 -18.04 -55.65
C SER A 197 -25.72 -18.22 -57.03
N ASN A 198 -25.16 -19.39 -57.31
CA ASN A 198 -25.00 -19.88 -58.68
C ASN A 198 -24.65 -21.38 -58.64
N VAL A 199 -25.65 -22.21 -58.45
CA VAL A 199 -25.59 -23.63 -58.80
C VAL A 199 -26.18 -23.78 -60.20
N ARG A 200 -25.35 -23.87 -61.26
CA ARG A 200 -25.75 -24.27 -62.59
C ARG A 200 -26.01 -25.79 -62.59
N THR A 201 -27.24 -26.14 -62.76
CA THR A 201 -27.70 -27.49 -63.02
C THR A 201 -27.12 -27.98 -64.38
N ILE A 202 -26.21 -28.95 -64.30
CA ILE A 202 -25.75 -29.66 -65.49
C ILE A 202 -26.66 -30.87 -65.67
N THR A 203 -27.57 -30.76 -66.59
CA THR A 203 -28.42 -31.86 -67.07
C THR A 203 -27.56 -32.81 -67.91
N ARG A 204 -27.42 -34.04 -67.49
CA ARG A 204 -26.79 -35.14 -68.23
C ARG A 204 -27.82 -35.72 -69.20
N ARG A 205 -27.63 -35.55 -70.51
CA ARG A 205 -28.31 -36.36 -71.57
C ARG A 205 -27.42 -37.58 -71.83
N LYS A 206 -28.12 -38.72 -71.93
CA LYS A 206 -27.75 -40.03 -72.41
C LYS A 206 -26.34 -40.23 -72.94
#